data_3bbc989faf4e205073868885556a1aa0
#
_entry.id   3bbc989faf4e205073868885556a1aa0
#
_cell.length_a   1.000
_cell.length_b   1.000
_cell.length_c   1.000
_cell.angle_alpha   90.00
_cell.angle_beta   90.00
_cell.angle_gamma   90.00
#
_symmetry.space_group_name_H-M   'P 1'
#
loop_
_entity.id
_entity.type
_entity.pdbx_description
1 polymer ?
#
loop_
_entity_poly.entity_id
_entity_poly.type
_entity_poly.pdbx_seq_one_letter_code
_entity_poly.pdbx_strand_id
1 'polypeptide(L)'
;FFMISFVTGLQNPFGIIVKNQFAASNFMSQLGNAANFIAYAFMGIPAGMLLQKIGYKKTALLAIIVGFCGVGISYLSGVAGSYAVYLTGAFVSGFSMCMLNTVVNPMLNTLGGGGNKGNQLIQVAGSVNSIGATIVPVLVGYLIGDAAKAQISDANPALFLAMGIFAIVFIVLFCMQIPEPHMVKENEAKTPDKHSALSFRHFILGAIAIFLYVGVEVGIPNFMNLFATSPEIGIDPTVAGSIVGTYWFLMMIGRLFGASFGAKISSKAMLSSAATVGMIFILIAIFAPATTKVSMPVFLSDISFGMVEVPVGIMFMALCGLCTSIMWGGIFNLAVEGLGKYTA
;
A
#
# COMPACT_ATOMS: atom_id res chain seq x y z
N PHE A 1 -6.85 6.70 3.30
CA PHE A 1 -5.76 5.71 3.50
C PHE A 1 -6.26 4.39 4.06
N PHE A 2 -7.02 4.39 5.16
CA PHE A 2 -7.57 3.14 5.72
C PHE A 2 -8.41 2.34 4.71
N MET A 3 -9.24 3.01 3.90
CA MET A 3 -10.04 2.39 2.85
C MET A 3 -9.16 1.72 1.77
N ILE A 4 -8.03 2.35 1.42
CA ILE A 4 -7.07 1.78 0.47
C ILE A 4 -6.50 0.47 1.02
N SER A 5 -6.03 0.48 2.27
CA SER A 5 -5.48 -0.72 2.92
C SER A 5 -6.54 -1.79 3.17
N PHE A 6 -7.81 -1.41 3.38
CA PHE A 6 -8.90 -2.35 3.50
C PHE A 6 -9.07 -3.17 2.22
N VAL A 7 -9.17 -2.49 1.07
CA VAL A 7 -9.34 -3.17 -0.23
C VAL A 7 -8.12 -4.00 -0.62
N THR A 8 -6.91 -3.47 -0.40
CA THR A 8 -5.69 -4.25 -0.67
C THR A 8 -5.55 -5.44 0.27
N GLY A 9 -5.98 -5.32 1.53
CA GLY A 9 -6.00 -6.41 2.50
C GLY A 9 -6.96 -7.54 2.17
N LEU A 10 -8.04 -7.26 1.43
CA LEU A 10 -8.95 -8.29 0.91
C LEU A 10 -8.29 -9.22 -0.10
N GLN A 11 -7.31 -8.75 -0.87
CA GLN A 11 -6.74 -9.52 -1.99
C GLN A 11 -6.03 -10.80 -1.55
N ASN A 12 -5.39 -10.81 -0.38
CA ASN A 12 -4.65 -11.98 0.09
C ASN A 12 -5.56 -13.20 0.39
N PRO A 13 -6.62 -13.08 1.22
CA PRO A 13 -7.58 -14.17 1.43
C PRO A 13 -8.29 -14.59 0.13
N PHE A 14 -8.64 -13.62 -0.72
CA PHE A 14 -9.27 -13.92 -2.01
C PHE A 14 -8.40 -14.75 -2.94
N GLY A 15 -7.09 -14.55 -2.95
CA GLY A 15 -6.17 -15.37 -3.73
C GLY A 15 -6.26 -16.86 -3.35
N ILE A 16 -6.39 -17.17 -2.06
CA ILE A 16 -6.53 -18.54 -1.55
C ILE A 16 -7.90 -19.12 -1.94
N ILE A 17 -8.97 -18.37 -1.72
CA ILE A 17 -10.34 -18.79 -2.04
C ILE A 17 -10.48 -19.11 -3.53
N VAL A 18 -10.01 -18.20 -4.39
CA VAL A 18 -10.05 -18.34 -5.86
C VAL A 18 -9.26 -19.55 -6.33
N LYS A 19 -8.08 -19.78 -5.72
CA LYS A 19 -7.27 -20.96 -6.02
C LYS A 19 -8.06 -22.26 -5.79
N ASN A 20 -8.76 -22.32 -4.66
CA ASN A 20 -9.48 -23.54 -4.24
C ASN A 20 -10.80 -23.70 -5.02
N GLN A 21 -11.59 -22.63 -5.15
CA GLN A 21 -12.90 -22.68 -5.81
C GLN A 21 -12.82 -22.97 -7.31
N PHE A 22 -11.81 -22.40 -8.00
CA PHE A 22 -11.65 -22.54 -9.45
C PHE A 22 -10.56 -23.53 -9.83
N ALA A 23 -9.99 -24.29 -8.89
CA ALA A 23 -8.83 -25.16 -9.11
C ALA A 23 -7.69 -24.43 -9.86
N ALA A 24 -7.51 -23.15 -9.53
CA ALA A 24 -6.58 -22.25 -10.20
C ALA A 24 -5.13 -22.58 -9.84
N SER A 25 -4.20 -22.40 -10.77
CA SER A 25 -2.77 -22.51 -10.49
C SER A 25 -2.32 -21.40 -9.51
N ASN A 26 -1.15 -21.58 -8.90
CA ASN A 26 -0.55 -20.55 -8.05
C ASN A 26 -0.42 -19.20 -8.79
N PHE A 27 -0.07 -19.23 -10.07
CA PHE A 27 -0.01 -18.04 -10.90
C PHE A 27 -1.38 -17.38 -11.05
N MET A 28 -2.41 -18.15 -11.40
CA MET A 28 -3.77 -17.63 -11.55
C MET A 28 -4.31 -17.06 -10.24
N SER A 29 -4.01 -17.67 -9.09
CA SER A 29 -4.46 -17.16 -7.79
C SER A 29 -3.92 -15.77 -7.46
N GLN A 30 -2.76 -15.41 -8.01
CA GLN A 30 -2.14 -14.10 -7.84
C GLN A 30 -2.56 -13.07 -8.90
N LEU A 31 -3.27 -13.48 -9.95
CA LEU A 31 -3.70 -12.56 -11.00
C LEU A 31 -4.67 -11.48 -10.50
N GLY A 32 -5.46 -11.74 -9.46
CA GLY A 32 -6.30 -10.72 -8.82
C GLY A 32 -5.46 -9.58 -8.24
N ASN A 33 -4.40 -9.93 -7.52
CA ASN A 33 -3.45 -8.96 -6.99
C ASN A 33 -2.68 -8.25 -8.12
N ALA A 34 -2.21 -9.02 -9.12
CA ALA A 34 -1.55 -8.47 -10.30
C ALA A 34 -2.47 -7.51 -11.09
N ALA A 35 -3.74 -7.84 -11.27
CA ALA A 35 -4.72 -7.00 -11.95
C ALA A 35 -4.89 -5.64 -11.23
N ASN A 36 -4.89 -5.65 -9.90
CA ASN A 36 -4.94 -4.43 -9.10
C ASN A 36 -3.72 -3.53 -9.37
N PHE A 37 -2.50 -4.09 -9.40
CA PHE A 37 -1.28 -3.31 -9.71
C PHE A 37 -1.18 -2.91 -11.18
N ILE A 38 -1.64 -3.74 -12.12
CA ILE A 38 -1.71 -3.40 -13.54
C ILE A 38 -2.63 -2.20 -13.75
N ALA A 39 -3.75 -2.12 -13.02
CA ALA A 39 -4.65 -0.99 -13.04
C ALA A 39 -3.95 0.34 -12.71
N TYR A 40 -2.94 0.34 -11.83
CA TYR A 40 -2.13 1.53 -11.53
C TYR A 40 -1.37 2.03 -12.77
N ALA A 41 -0.82 1.13 -13.59
CA ALA A 41 -0.11 1.50 -14.80
C ALA A 41 -1.00 2.22 -15.81
N PHE A 42 -2.26 1.79 -15.93
CA PHE A 42 -3.23 2.42 -16.84
C PHE A 42 -3.86 3.69 -16.27
N MET A 43 -4.13 3.73 -14.96
CA MET A 43 -4.89 4.81 -14.33
C MET A 43 -4.02 5.96 -13.80
N GLY A 44 -2.72 5.77 -13.61
CA GLY A 44 -1.84 6.77 -13.00
C GLY A 44 -1.88 8.12 -13.71
N ILE A 45 -1.64 8.14 -15.02
CA ILE A 45 -1.68 9.38 -15.82
C ILE A 45 -3.11 9.93 -15.93
N PRO A 46 -4.14 9.16 -16.31
CA PRO A 46 -5.52 9.65 -16.33
C PRO A 46 -6.01 10.20 -15.00
N ALA A 47 -5.64 9.58 -13.87
CA ALA A 47 -6.00 10.07 -12.55
C ALA A 47 -5.38 11.43 -12.24
N GLY A 48 -4.10 11.64 -12.59
CA GLY A 48 -3.44 12.94 -12.46
C GLY A 48 -4.09 14.02 -13.32
N MET A 49 -4.40 13.71 -14.59
CA MET A 49 -5.11 14.63 -15.49
C MET A 49 -6.51 14.96 -14.96
N LEU A 50 -7.22 13.97 -14.42
CA LEU A 50 -8.53 14.16 -13.83
C LEU A 50 -8.45 15.06 -12.60
N LEU A 51 -7.45 14.82 -11.74
CA LEU A 51 -7.20 15.65 -10.56
C LEU A 51 -6.99 17.12 -10.92
N GLN A 52 -6.17 17.39 -11.94
CA GLN A 52 -5.93 18.75 -12.42
C GLN A 52 -7.20 19.40 -13.00
N LYS A 53 -8.06 18.62 -13.66
CA LYS A 53 -9.25 19.12 -14.33
C LYS A 53 -10.43 19.39 -13.40
N ILE A 54 -10.69 18.49 -12.43
CA ILE A 54 -11.90 18.54 -11.59
C ILE A 54 -11.59 18.69 -10.08
N GLY A 55 -10.32 18.73 -9.71
CA GLY A 55 -9.85 18.96 -8.33
C GLY A 55 -9.87 17.72 -7.44
N TYR A 56 -9.41 17.91 -6.19
CA TYR A 56 -9.25 16.83 -5.20
C TYR A 56 -10.59 16.17 -4.83
N LYS A 57 -11.58 16.98 -4.44
CA LYS A 57 -12.87 16.47 -3.93
C LYS A 57 -13.59 15.61 -4.96
N LYS A 58 -13.77 16.13 -6.18
CA LYS A 58 -14.52 15.42 -7.22
C LYS A 58 -13.79 14.16 -7.68
N THR A 59 -12.46 14.20 -7.80
CA THR A 59 -11.66 13.03 -8.16
C THR A 59 -11.73 11.96 -7.07
N ALA A 60 -11.68 12.35 -5.78
CA ALA A 60 -11.84 11.40 -4.68
C ALA A 60 -13.24 10.76 -4.66
N LEU A 61 -14.30 11.53 -4.84
CA LEU A 61 -15.67 11.00 -4.90
C LEU A 61 -15.85 10.01 -6.06
N LEU A 62 -15.32 10.35 -7.24
CA LEU A 62 -15.32 9.43 -8.38
C LEU A 62 -14.55 8.15 -8.09
N ALA A 63 -13.37 8.26 -7.48
CA ALA A 63 -12.57 7.11 -7.09
C ALA A 63 -13.32 6.18 -6.12
N ILE A 64 -14.06 6.74 -5.16
CA ILE A 64 -14.87 5.98 -4.21
C ILE A 64 -16.01 5.24 -4.92
N ILE A 65 -16.68 5.87 -5.88
CA ILE A 65 -17.73 5.22 -6.69
C ILE A 65 -17.14 4.05 -7.48
N VAL A 66 -15.99 4.27 -8.15
CA VAL A 66 -15.30 3.21 -8.90
C VAL A 66 -14.91 2.05 -7.98
N GLY A 67 -14.42 2.34 -6.77
CA GLY A 67 -14.08 1.30 -5.80
C GLY A 67 -15.29 0.53 -5.29
N PHE A 68 -16.38 1.21 -4.99
CA PHE A 68 -17.66 0.58 -4.64
C PHE A 68 -18.14 -0.37 -5.75
N CYS A 69 -18.09 0.07 -7.00
CA CYS A 69 -18.43 -0.77 -8.15
C CYS A 69 -17.45 -1.96 -8.30
N GLY A 70 -16.16 -1.76 -8.11
CA GLY A 70 -15.16 -2.82 -8.18
C GLY A 70 -15.40 -3.93 -7.14
N VAL A 71 -15.69 -3.55 -5.89
CA VAL A 71 -16.05 -4.51 -4.83
C VAL A 71 -17.40 -5.17 -5.15
N GLY A 72 -18.36 -4.42 -5.68
CA GLY A 72 -19.66 -4.96 -6.13
C GLY A 72 -19.53 -6.00 -7.24
N ILE A 73 -18.63 -5.77 -8.22
CA ILE A 73 -18.30 -6.76 -9.26
C ILE A 73 -17.66 -8.00 -8.64
N SER A 74 -16.77 -7.82 -7.65
CA SER A 74 -16.19 -8.95 -6.93
C SER A 74 -17.25 -9.78 -6.18
N TYR A 75 -18.24 -9.15 -5.60
CA TYR A 75 -19.43 -9.82 -5.02
C TYR A 75 -20.20 -10.61 -6.10
N LEU A 76 -20.48 -9.98 -7.24
CA LEU A 76 -21.16 -10.66 -8.35
C LEU A 76 -20.38 -11.85 -8.90
N SER A 77 -19.06 -11.87 -8.76
CA SER A 77 -18.26 -13.03 -9.17
C SER A 77 -18.57 -14.29 -8.34
N GLY A 78 -18.91 -14.12 -7.08
CA GLY A 78 -19.38 -15.20 -6.21
C GLY A 78 -20.73 -15.75 -6.65
N VAL A 79 -21.66 -14.87 -7.04
CA VAL A 79 -22.98 -15.25 -7.54
C VAL A 79 -22.90 -15.91 -8.91
N ALA A 80 -22.07 -15.37 -9.82
CA ALA A 80 -21.88 -15.89 -11.17
C ALA A 80 -20.96 -17.12 -11.25
N GLY A 81 -20.22 -17.43 -10.18
CA GLY A 81 -19.21 -18.50 -10.18
C GLY A 81 -18.12 -18.28 -11.22
N SER A 82 -17.77 -17.02 -11.54
CA SER A 82 -16.90 -16.67 -12.66
C SER A 82 -15.60 -16.02 -12.22
N TYR A 83 -14.49 -16.68 -12.53
CA TYR A 83 -13.14 -16.16 -12.30
C TYR A 83 -12.86 -14.87 -13.10
N ALA A 84 -13.36 -14.75 -14.33
CA ALA A 84 -13.18 -13.56 -15.16
C ALA A 84 -13.87 -12.34 -14.55
N VAL A 85 -15.06 -12.51 -13.94
CA VAL A 85 -15.78 -11.44 -13.22
C VAL A 85 -14.98 -11.02 -11.99
N TYR A 86 -14.37 -11.96 -11.25
CA TYR A 86 -13.49 -11.64 -10.14
C TYR A 86 -12.30 -10.77 -10.57
N LEU A 87 -11.60 -11.17 -11.64
CA LEU A 87 -10.47 -10.38 -12.16
C LEU A 87 -10.88 -8.98 -12.59
N THR A 88 -12.06 -8.85 -13.20
CA THR A 88 -12.62 -7.54 -13.58
C THR A 88 -12.88 -6.68 -12.34
N GLY A 89 -13.46 -7.26 -11.28
CA GLY A 89 -13.68 -6.57 -10.01
C GLY A 89 -12.37 -6.10 -9.37
N ALA A 90 -11.35 -6.96 -9.35
CA ALA A 90 -10.02 -6.61 -8.84
C ALA A 90 -9.36 -5.48 -9.65
N PHE A 91 -9.47 -5.52 -10.98
CA PHE A 91 -8.94 -4.48 -11.87
C PHE A 91 -9.63 -3.13 -11.66
N VAL A 92 -10.97 -3.12 -11.59
CA VAL A 92 -11.75 -1.89 -11.31
C VAL A 92 -11.45 -1.34 -9.93
N SER A 93 -11.30 -2.20 -8.93
CA SER A 93 -10.86 -1.78 -7.59
C SER A 93 -9.47 -1.14 -7.63
N GLY A 94 -8.55 -1.67 -8.45
CA GLY A 94 -7.22 -1.11 -8.67
C GLY A 94 -7.25 0.32 -9.24
N PHE A 95 -8.17 0.63 -10.16
CA PHE A 95 -8.39 2.01 -10.62
C PHE A 95 -8.75 2.96 -9.49
N SER A 96 -9.68 2.56 -8.63
CA SER A 96 -10.06 3.33 -7.45
C SER A 96 -8.87 3.58 -6.53
N MET A 97 -8.08 2.55 -6.24
CA MET A 97 -6.91 2.67 -5.36
C MET A 97 -5.87 3.62 -5.94
N CYS A 98 -5.60 3.54 -7.24
CA CYS A 98 -4.71 4.44 -7.94
C CYS A 98 -5.19 5.90 -7.87
N MET A 99 -6.46 6.13 -8.19
CA MET A 99 -7.07 7.47 -8.13
C MET A 99 -7.01 8.05 -6.72
N LEU A 100 -7.33 7.26 -5.69
CA LEU A 100 -7.27 7.71 -4.29
C LEU A 100 -5.85 8.06 -3.88
N ASN A 101 -4.85 7.24 -4.22
CA ASN A 101 -3.45 7.55 -3.93
C ASN A 101 -2.99 8.83 -4.64
N THR A 102 -3.41 9.03 -5.90
CA THR A 102 -3.10 10.23 -6.69
C THR A 102 -3.69 11.49 -6.07
N VAL A 103 -4.86 11.40 -5.43
CA VAL A 103 -5.50 12.53 -4.73
C VAL A 103 -4.89 12.78 -3.37
N VAL A 104 -4.81 11.74 -2.53
CA VAL A 104 -4.60 11.92 -1.09
C VAL A 104 -3.18 12.35 -0.77
N ASN A 105 -2.18 11.85 -1.50
CA ASN A 105 -0.78 12.17 -1.24
C ASN A 105 -0.43 13.64 -1.55
N PRO A 106 -0.71 14.19 -2.74
CA PRO A 106 -0.48 15.61 -3.00
C PRO A 106 -1.34 16.52 -2.13
N MET A 107 -2.58 16.14 -1.86
CA MET A 107 -3.49 16.89 -0.98
C MET A 107 -2.90 17.05 0.41
N LEU A 108 -2.43 15.97 1.04
CA LEU A 108 -1.82 16.03 2.37
C LEU A 108 -0.53 16.85 2.38
N ASN A 109 0.31 16.70 1.36
CA ASN A 109 1.52 17.50 1.23
C ASN A 109 1.19 18.99 1.15
N THR A 110 0.25 19.35 0.28
CA THR A 110 -0.17 20.74 0.06
C THR A 110 -0.85 21.34 1.28
N LEU A 111 -1.79 20.64 1.93
CA LEU A 111 -2.46 21.10 3.13
C LEU A 111 -1.51 21.20 4.33
N GLY A 112 -0.46 20.39 4.35
CA GLY A 112 0.63 20.48 5.33
C GLY A 112 1.58 21.67 5.10
N GLY A 113 1.41 22.42 4.02
CA GLY A 113 2.30 23.52 3.64
C GLY A 113 3.62 23.07 3.04
N GLY A 114 3.72 21.79 2.61
CA GLY A 114 4.93 21.20 2.03
C GLY A 114 6.06 20.96 3.04
N GLY A 115 7.25 20.63 2.54
CA GLY A 115 8.44 20.44 3.36
C GLY A 115 8.26 19.42 4.49
N ASN A 116 8.84 19.68 5.66
CA ASN A 116 8.84 18.74 6.78
C ASN A 116 7.42 18.48 7.35
N LYS A 117 6.55 19.48 7.39
CA LYS A 117 5.16 19.31 7.86
C LYS A 117 4.34 18.47 6.90
N GLY A 118 4.50 18.70 5.59
CA GLY A 118 3.88 17.87 4.55
C GLY A 118 4.34 16.41 4.66
N ASN A 119 5.64 16.18 4.83
CA ASN A 119 6.19 14.84 5.07
C ASN A 119 5.59 14.21 6.34
N GLN A 120 5.49 14.95 7.44
CA GLN A 120 4.88 14.46 8.69
C GLN A 120 3.45 13.98 8.45
N LEU A 121 2.62 14.77 7.76
CA LEU A 121 1.23 14.38 7.47
C LEU A 121 1.15 13.13 6.61
N ILE A 122 2.04 12.98 5.63
CA ILE A 122 2.14 11.77 4.80
C ILE A 122 2.50 10.55 5.68
N GLN A 123 3.41 10.71 6.63
CA GLN A 123 3.78 9.63 7.56
C GLN A 123 2.62 9.26 8.50
N VAL A 124 1.87 10.24 9.02
CA VAL A 124 0.65 9.99 9.81
C VAL A 124 -0.36 9.18 8.99
N ALA A 125 -0.62 9.61 7.77
CA ALA A 125 -1.56 8.92 6.88
C ALA A 125 -1.06 7.52 6.49
N GLY A 126 0.25 7.37 6.26
CA GLY A 126 0.91 6.07 6.06
C GLY A 126 0.78 5.15 7.28
N SER A 127 0.81 5.70 8.50
CA SER A 127 0.56 4.94 9.72
C SER A 127 -0.87 4.39 9.77
N VAL A 128 -1.86 5.21 9.42
CA VAL A 128 -3.26 4.77 9.31
C VAL A 128 -3.43 3.67 8.27
N ASN A 129 -2.74 3.81 7.12
CA ASN A 129 -2.71 2.76 6.10
C ASN A 129 -2.09 1.46 6.62
N SER A 130 -1.00 1.54 7.38
CA SER A 130 -0.34 0.36 7.95
C SER A 130 -1.16 -0.32 9.04
N ILE A 131 -1.88 0.44 9.88
CA ILE A 131 -2.83 -0.10 10.84
C ILE A 131 -3.89 -0.92 10.08
N GLY A 132 -4.46 -0.36 9.01
CA GLY A 132 -5.39 -1.08 8.16
C GLY A 132 -4.79 -2.34 7.54
N ALA A 133 -3.60 -2.25 6.96
CA ALA A 133 -2.90 -3.38 6.36
C ALA A 133 -2.59 -4.51 7.36
N THR A 134 -2.42 -4.19 8.65
CA THR A 134 -2.19 -5.16 9.72
C THR A 134 -3.50 -5.78 10.21
N ILE A 135 -4.54 -4.98 10.44
CA ILE A 135 -5.81 -5.43 11.05
C ILE A 135 -6.71 -6.11 10.02
N VAL A 136 -6.76 -5.60 8.79
CA VAL A 136 -7.74 -6.05 7.79
C VAL A 136 -7.59 -7.52 7.41
N PRO A 137 -6.39 -8.07 7.16
CA PRO A 137 -6.26 -9.50 6.89
C PRO A 137 -6.78 -10.39 8.03
N VAL A 138 -6.56 -9.99 9.28
CA VAL A 138 -7.06 -10.71 10.48
C VAL A 138 -8.58 -10.62 10.54
N LEU A 139 -9.14 -9.42 10.38
CA LEU A 139 -10.59 -9.22 10.36
C LEU A 139 -11.27 -10.00 9.24
N VAL A 140 -10.70 -9.95 8.04
CA VAL A 140 -11.23 -10.66 6.88
C VAL A 140 -11.11 -12.17 7.06
N GLY A 141 -9.99 -12.65 7.61
CA GLY A 141 -9.82 -14.05 7.98
C GLY A 141 -10.87 -14.53 9.00
N TYR A 142 -11.16 -13.70 10.00
CA TYR A 142 -12.21 -13.99 10.97
C TYR A 142 -13.61 -14.03 10.32
N LEU A 143 -13.91 -13.13 9.41
CA LEU A 143 -15.21 -13.05 8.72
C LEU A 143 -15.42 -14.20 7.73
N ILE A 144 -14.36 -14.66 7.08
CA ILE A 144 -14.40 -15.76 6.09
C ILE A 144 -14.29 -17.13 6.77
N GLY A 145 -13.60 -17.20 7.91
CA GLY A 145 -13.26 -18.46 8.57
C GLY A 145 -12.10 -19.17 7.88
N ASP A 146 -12.24 -20.48 7.61
CA ASP A 146 -11.18 -21.27 6.96
C ASP A 146 -11.11 -20.96 5.44
N ALA A 147 -10.24 -20.05 5.05
CA ALA A 147 -10.05 -19.65 3.66
C ALA A 147 -9.66 -20.82 2.73
N ALA A 148 -9.11 -21.90 3.27
CA ALA A 148 -8.76 -23.09 2.48
C ALA A 148 -10.00 -23.89 2.04
N LYS A 149 -11.13 -23.72 2.71
CA LYS A 149 -12.42 -24.37 2.39
C LYS A 149 -13.47 -23.39 1.90
N ALA A 150 -13.23 -22.10 2.03
CA ALA A 150 -14.17 -21.05 1.72
C ALA A 150 -14.39 -20.91 0.21
N GLN A 151 -15.60 -20.49 -0.13
CA GLN A 151 -15.99 -19.99 -1.47
C GLN A 151 -16.02 -18.46 -1.46
N ILE A 152 -16.11 -17.85 -2.66
CA ILE A 152 -16.22 -16.38 -2.75
C ILE A 152 -17.48 -15.87 -2.02
N SER A 153 -18.55 -16.66 -2.00
CA SER A 153 -19.78 -16.36 -1.26
C SER A 153 -19.55 -16.20 0.26
N ASP A 154 -18.61 -16.92 0.83
CA ASP A 154 -18.30 -16.85 2.25
C ASP A 154 -17.56 -15.54 2.61
N ALA A 155 -16.99 -14.88 1.61
CA ALA A 155 -16.40 -13.55 1.74
C ALA A 155 -17.43 -12.40 1.65
N ASN A 156 -18.71 -12.69 1.41
CA ASN A 156 -19.76 -11.66 1.30
C ASN A 156 -19.80 -10.70 2.50
N PRO A 157 -19.67 -11.14 3.78
CA PRO A 157 -19.63 -10.20 4.90
C PRO A 157 -18.48 -9.20 4.80
N ALA A 158 -17.30 -9.63 4.36
CA ALA A 158 -16.14 -8.75 4.17
C ALA A 158 -16.35 -7.79 2.98
N LEU A 159 -16.96 -8.26 1.90
CA LEU A 159 -17.29 -7.42 0.74
C LEU A 159 -18.36 -6.37 1.08
N PHE A 160 -19.41 -6.74 1.82
CA PHE A 160 -20.44 -5.78 2.27
C PHE A 160 -19.86 -4.76 3.26
N LEU A 161 -18.93 -5.18 4.13
CA LEU A 161 -18.23 -4.26 5.01
C LEU A 161 -17.39 -3.25 4.18
N ALA A 162 -16.67 -3.72 3.16
CA ALA A 162 -15.92 -2.85 2.25
C ALA A 162 -16.84 -1.86 1.53
N MET A 163 -17.95 -2.33 0.97
CA MET A 163 -18.94 -1.46 0.32
C MET A 163 -19.54 -0.44 1.30
N GLY A 164 -19.82 -0.85 2.54
CA GLY A 164 -20.28 0.04 3.61
C GLY A 164 -19.25 1.13 3.93
N ILE A 165 -17.98 0.78 4.02
CA ILE A 165 -16.89 1.75 4.23
C ILE A 165 -16.84 2.76 3.06
N PHE A 166 -16.92 2.29 1.80
CA PHE A 166 -16.98 3.18 0.64
C PHE A 166 -18.17 4.15 0.70
N ALA A 167 -19.36 3.63 1.04
CA ALA A 167 -20.57 4.44 1.15
C ALA A 167 -20.43 5.51 2.26
N ILE A 168 -19.95 5.14 3.44
CA ILE A 168 -19.76 6.07 4.56
C ILE A 168 -18.72 7.14 4.17
N VAL A 169 -17.58 6.75 3.61
CA VAL A 169 -16.52 7.70 3.20
C VAL A 169 -17.02 8.62 2.09
N PHE A 170 -17.86 8.11 1.15
CA PHE A 170 -18.51 8.94 0.14
C PHE A 170 -19.36 10.03 0.77
N ILE A 171 -20.25 9.67 1.69
CA ILE A 171 -21.15 10.61 2.37
C ILE A 171 -20.34 11.67 3.14
N VAL A 172 -19.32 11.23 3.91
CA VAL A 172 -18.46 12.13 4.67
C VAL A 172 -17.76 13.12 3.74
N LEU A 173 -17.09 12.65 2.69
CA LEU A 173 -16.38 13.51 1.75
C LEU A 173 -17.32 14.41 0.95
N PHE A 174 -18.55 13.94 0.64
CA PHE A 174 -19.55 14.76 -0.05
C PHE A 174 -19.97 15.96 0.82
N CYS A 175 -20.14 15.75 2.11
CA CYS A 175 -20.51 16.81 3.07
C CYS A 175 -19.36 17.74 3.45
N MET A 176 -18.09 17.29 3.32
CA MET A 176 -16.94 18.11 3.68
C MET A 176 -16.59 19.10 2.57
N GLN A 177 -16.08 20.27 2.97
CA GLN A 177 -15.44 21.22 2.05
C GLN A 177 -13.93 20.94 2.05
N ILE A 178 -13.38 20.62 0.88
CA ILE A 178 -11.95 20.38 0.68
C ILE A 178 -11.37 21.58 -0.06
N PRO A 179 -10.30 22.23 0.46
CA PRO A 179 -9.62 23.30 -0.27
C PRO A 179 -9.04 22.78 -1.60
N GLU A 180 -9.17 23.58 -2.65
CA GLU A 180 -8.70 23.26 -4.01
C GLU A 180 -7.64 24.29 -4.46
N PRO A 181 -6.45 24.32 -3.84
CA PRO A 181 -5.46 25.39 -4.09
C PRO A 181 -4.90 25.36 -5.51
N HIS A 182 -5.05 24.25 -6.24
CA HIS A 182 -4.57 24.09 -7.61
C HIS A 182 -5.62 24.40 -8.69
N MET A 183 -6.87 24.58 -8.29
CA MET A 183 -7.92 25.05 -9.22
C MET A 183 -7.68 26.52 -9.50
N VAL A 184 -6.98 26.80 -10.57
CA VAL A 184 -6.77 28.17 -11.06
C VAL A 184 -8.14 28.78 -11.33
N LYS A 185 -8.39 29.97 -10.78
CA LYS A 185 -9.59 30.75 -11.12
C LYS A 185 -9.64 30.90 -12.66
N GLU A 186 -10.74 30.53 -13.24
CA GLU A 186 -10.98 30.48 -14.69
C GLU A 186 -10.68 31.79 -15.45
N ASN A 187 -10.40 32.90 -14.74
CA ASN A 187 -10.19 34.23 -15.24
C ASN A 187 -8.71 34.64 -15.47
N GLU A 188 -7.74 33.77 -15.11
CA GLU A 188 -6.36 34.04 -15.51
C GLU A 188 -6.11 33.43 -16.88
N ALA A 189 -5.88 34.28 -17.89
CA ALA A 189 -5.56 33.89 -19.26
C ALA A 189 -4.49 32.78 -19.23
N LYS A 190 -4.86 31.57 -19.70
CA LYS A 190 -3.96 30.42 -19.80
C LYS A 190 -2.89 30.75 -20.85
N THR A 191 -1.80 31.37 -20.42
CA THR A 191 -0.57 31.30 -21.22
C THR A 191 -0.19 29.83 -21.28
N PRO A 192 0.03 29.27 -22.50
CA PRO A 192 0.46 27.88 -22.62
C PRO A 192 1.73 27.67 -21.80
N ASP A 193 1.61 26.88 -20.75
CA ASP A 193 2.75 26.63 -19.88
C ASP A 193 3.71 25.69 -20.62
N LYS A 194 4.94 26.16 -20.86
CA LYS A 194 5.98 25.41 -21.55
C LYS A 194 6.60 24.33 -20.68
N HIS A 195 6.27 24.31 -19.37
CA HIS A 195 6.81 23.37 -18.41
C HIS A 195 5.75 22.40 -17.91
N SER A 196 6.15 21.17 -17.65
CA SER A 196 5.38 20.13 -16.98
C SER A 196 6.16 19.63 -15.75
N ALA A 197 5.54 18.83 -14.87
CA ALA A 197 6.25 18.18 -13.76
C ALA A 197 7.49 17.40 -14.26
N LEU A 198 7.41 16.79 -15.44
CA LEU A 198 8.52 16.07 -16.08
C LEU A 198 9.70 16.96 -16.49
N SER A 199 9.54 18.27 -16.53
CA SER A 199 10.65 19.20 -16.79
C SER A 199 11.60 19.35 -15.61
N PHE A 200 11.20 18.89 -14.43
CA PHE A 200 11.99 18.97 -13.20
C PHE A 200 12.74 17.65 -12.93
N ARG A 201 14.08 17.71 -12.95
CA ARG A 201 14.95 16.55 -12.79
C ARG A 201 14.69 15.79 -11.47
N HIS A 202 14.45 16.51 -10.36
CA HIS A 202 14.20 15.88 -9.06
C HIS A 202 12.87 15.11 -9.04
N PHE A 203 11.85 15.55 -9.79
CA PHE A 203 10.60 14.81 -9.94
C PHE A 203 10.82 13.48 -10.67
N ILE A 204 11.55 13.49 -11.80
CA ILE A 204 11.87 12.26 -12.56
C ILE A 204 12.67 11.29 -11.69
N LEU A 205 13.71 11.79 -11.00
CA LEU A 205 14.52 10.97 -10.10
C LEU A 205 13.69 10.42 -8.93
N GLY A 206 12.75 11.22 -8.42
CA GLY A 206 11.82 10.79 -7.38
C GLY A 206 10.87 9.67 -7.87
N ALA A 207 10.34 9.79 -9.09
CA ALA A 207 9.52 8.73 -9.69
C ALA A 207 10.29 7.42 -9.86
N ILE A 208 11.53 7.49 -10.35
CA ILE A 208 12.42 6.31 -10.43
C ILE A 208 12.72 5.74 -9.03
N ALA A 209 12.99 6.61 -8.06
CA ALA A 209 13.26 6.19 -6.69
C ALA A 209 12.05 5.50 -6.04
N ILE A 210 10.81 5.98 -6.27
CA ILE A 210 9.59 5.31 -5.82
C ILE A 210 9.43 3.94 -6.49
N PHE A 211 9.69 3.84 -7.79
CA PHE A 211 9.63 2.56 -8.50
C PHE A 211 10.58 1.53 -7.87
N LEU A 212 11.84 1.91 -7.65
CA LEU A 212 12.83 1.04 -7.01
C LEU A 212 12.47 0.72 -5.55
N TYR A 213 11.97 1.72 -4.82
CA TYR A 213 11.53 1.55 -3.44
C TYR A 213 10.39 0.53 -3.31
N VAL A 214 9.35 0.60 -4.17
CA VAL A 214 8.24 -0.36 -4.14
C VAL A 214 8.76 -1.79 -4.41
N GLY A 215 9.71 -1.92 -5.33
CA GLY A 215 10.40 -3.20 -5.58
C GLY A 215 11.08 -3.75 -4.32
N VAL A 216 11.74 -2.91 -3.55
CA VAL A 216 12.39 -3.28 -2.28
C VAL A 216 11.35 -3.57 -1.20
N GLU A 217 10.35 -2.70 -1.04
CA GLU A 217 9.29 -2.82 -0.02
C GLU A 217 8.54 -4.16 -0.11
N VAL A 218 8.20 -4.57 -1.32
CA VAL A 218 7.47 -5.83 -1.58
C VAL A 218 8.45 -7.00 -1.75
N GLY A 219 9.62 -6.75 -2.30
CA GLY A 219 10.63 -7.78 -2.58
C GLY A 219 11.19 -8.43 -1.33
N ILE A 220 11.56 -7.63 -0.31
CA ILE A 220 12.14 -8.16 0.94
C ILE A 220 11.21 -9.18 1.62
N PRO A 221 9.93 -8.87 1.95
CA PRO A 221 9.07 -9.83 2.60
C PRO A 221 8.76 -11.07 1.76
N ASN A 222 8.65 -10.93 0.43
CA ASN A 222 8.49 -12.08 -0.45
C ASN A 222 9.72 -13.00 -0.46
N PHE A 223 10.90 -12.40 -0.56
CA PHE A 223 12.16 -13.15 -0.52
C PHE A 223 12.36 -13.83 0.84
N MET A 224 12.04 -13.13 1.92
CA MET A 224 12.10 -13.65 3.28
C MET A 224 11.18 -14.86 3.46
N ASN A 225 9.95 -14.81 2.91
CA ASN A 225 9.02 -15.94 2.95
C ASN A 225 9.55 -17.14 2.16
N LEU A 226 10.06 -16.93 0.95
CA LEU A 226 10.63 -17.98 0.12
C LEU A 226 11.87 -18.61 0.77
N PHE A 227 12.74 -17.79 1.38
CA PHE A 227 13.92 -18.26 2.07
C PHE A 227 13.55 -19.06 3.34
N ALA A 228 12.61 -18.56 4.14
CA ALA A 228 12.15 -19.24 5.34
C ALA A 228 11.54 -20.62 5.04
N THR A 229 10.78 -20.73 3.96
CA THR A 229 10.11 -21.98 3.55
C THR A 229 10.98 -22.88 2.66
N SER A 230 12.21 -22.44 2.32
CA SER A 230 13.11 -23.26 1.51
C SER A 230 13.46 -24.58 2.20
N PRO A 231 13.79 -25.65 1.44
CA PRO A 231 14.17 -26.95 2.02
C PRO A 231 15.38 -26.88 2.97
N GLU A 232 16.24 -25.88 2.81
CA GLU A 232 17.43 -25.67 3.65
C GLU A 232 17.09 -25.14 5.05
N ILE A 233 16.05 -24.31 5.15
CA ILE A 233 15.64 -23.66 6.40
C ILE A 233 14.46 -24.43 7.03
N GLY A 234 13.49 -24.85 6.23
CA GLY A 234 12.39 -25.73 6.61
C GLY A 234 11.40 -25.14 7.63
N ILE A 235 11.23 -23.81 7.66
CA ILE A 235 10.22 -23.18 8.52
C ILE A 235 8.83 -23.44 7.93
N ASP A 236 7.89 -23.82 8.81
CA ASP A 236 6.49 -24.03 8.42
C ASP A 236 5.90 -22.78 7.72
N PRO A 237 5.14 -22.95 6.63
CA PRO A 237 4.57 -21.83 5.88
C PRO A 237 3.70 -20.86 6.71
N THR A 238 3.01 -21.37 7.73
CA THR A 238 2.19 -20.52 8.62
C THR A 238 3.08 -19.63 9.49
N VAL A 239 4.17 -20.21 10.01
CA VAL A 239 5.17 -19.46 10.80
C VAL A 239 5.91 -18.47 9.90
N ALA A 240 6.27 -18.85 8.68
CA ALA A 240 6.88 -17.95 7.70
C ALA A 240 5.96 -16.77 7.37
N GLY A 241 4.66 -17.00 7.22
CA GLY A 241 3.66 -15.95 7.08
C GLY A 241 3.65 -14.97 8.27
N SER A 242 3.77 -15.48 9.49
CA SER A 242 3.87 -14.65 10.71
C SER A 242 5.16 -13.84 10.76
N ILE A 243 6.28 -14.39 10.29
CA ILE A 243 7.55 -13.65 10.13
C ILE A 243 7.38 -12.49 9.15
N VAL A 244 6.73 -12.72 8.02
CA VAL A 244 6.37 -11.65 7.06
C VAL A 244 5.43 -10.62 7.70
N GLY A 245 4.45 -11.06 8.49
CA GLY A 245 3.59 -10.18 9.28
C GLY A 245 4.39 -9.27 10.21
N THR A 246 5.48 -9.78 10.79
CA THR A 246 6.38 -8.98 11.64
C THR A 246 7.09 -7.87 10.86
N TYR A 247 7.49 -8.10 9.61
CA TYR A 247 8.03 -7.05 8.75
C TYR A 247 7.02 -5.90 8.57
N TRP A 248 5.76 -6.23 8.27
CA TRP A 248 4.71 -5.22 8.10
C TRP A 248 4.35 -4.52 9.41
N PHE A 249 4.36 -5.24 10.52
CA PHE A 249 4.19 -4.66 11.85
C PHE A 249 5.30 -3.67 12.21
N LEU A 250 6.56 -4.03 11.95
CA LEU A 250 7.71 -3.14 12.13
C LEU A 250 7.63 -1.90 11.21
N MET A 251 7.11 -2.08 9.99
CA MET A 251 6.85 -0.95 9.09
C MET A 251 5.79 0.00 9.69
N MET A 252 4.74 -0.52 10.30
CA MET A 252 3.75 0.31 11.01
C MET A 252 4.41 1.12 12.12
N ILE A 253 5.22 0.48 12.96
CA ILE A 253 5.96 1.15 14.04
C ILE A 253 6.88 2.24 13.47
N GLY A 254 7.64 1.94 12.44
CA GLY A 254 8.54 2.91 11.81
C GLY A 254 7.80 4.12 11.24
N ARG A 255 6.61 3.94 10.66
CA ARG A 255 5.75 5.05 10.20
C ARG A 255 5.25 5.92 11.35
N LEU A 256 4.90 5.33 12.50
CA LEU A 256 4.53 6.08 13.71
C LEU A 256 5.70 6.93 14.23
N PHE A 257 6.93 6.38 14.22
CA PHE A 257 8.13 7.16 14.52
C PHE A 257 8.34 8.28 13.50
N GLY A 258 8.22 7.98 12.21
CA GLY A 258 8.29 8.99 11.14
C GLY A 258 7.26 10.10 11.29
N ALA A 259 6.04 9.76 11.69
CA ALA A 259 5.00 10.74 12.01
C ALA A 259 5.37 11.63 13.20
N SER A 260 5.98 11.07 14.25
CA SER A 260 6.36 11.78 15.45
C SER A 260 7.53 12.75 15.23
N PHE A 261 8.51 12.39 14.42
CA PHE A 261 9.75 13.15 14.20
C PHE A 261 9.81 13.86 12.84
N GLY A 262 8.91 13.56 11.92
CA GLY A 262 8.94 14.06 10.53
C GLY A 262 8.91 15.58 10.38
N ALA A 263 8.34 16.31 11.34
CA ALA A 263 8.38 17.78 11.34
C ALA A 263 9.73 18.37 11.79
N LYS A 264 10.53 17.60 12.55
CA LYS A 264 11.79 18.07 13.14
C LYS A 264 13.02 17.69 12.32
N ILE A 265 12.94 16.62 11.54
CA ILE A 265 14.05 16.06 10.76
C ILE A 265 13.74 16.24 9.27
N SER A 266 14.73 16.70 8.50
CA SER A 266 14.54 16.85 7.05
C SER A 266 14.29 15.51 6.36
N SER A 267 13.42 15.50 5.35
CA SER A 267 13.11 14.30 4.56
C SER A 267 14.36 13.66 3.97
N LYS A 268 15.34 14.48 3.56
CA LYS A 268 16.62 13.99 3.04
C LYS A 268 17.43 13.23 4.12
N ALA A 269 17.52 13.77 5.34
CA ALA A 269 18.25 13.12 6.44
C ALA A 269 17.57 11.82 6.84
N MET A 270 16.24 11.82 6.98
CA MET A 270 15.45 10.61 7.29
C MET A 270 15.64 9.53 6.22
N LEU A 271 15.52 9.90 4.95
CA LEU A 271 15.67 8.96 3.84
C LEU A 271 17.09 8.38 3.76
N SER A 272 18.12 9.24 3.88
CA SER A 272 19.52 8.80 3.81
C SER A 272 19.87 7.86 4.95
N SER A 273 19.46 8.17 6.19
CA SER A 273 19.72 7.30 7.34
C SER A 273 18.98 5.96 7.21
N ALA A 274 17.70 5.97 6.83
CA ALA A 274 16.93 4.75 6.63
C ALA A 274 17.53 3.86 5.52
N ALA A 275 17.93 4.46 4.39
CA ALA A 275 18.55 3.73 3.29
C ALA A 275 19.90 3.12 3.71
N THR A 276 20.74 3.88 4.43
CA THR A 276 22.04 3.38 4.90
C THR A 276 21.88 2.22 5.87
N VAL A 277 21.01 2.36 6.87
CA VAL A 277 20.75 1.29 7.85
C VAL A 277 20.13 0.07 7.17
N GLY A 278 19.18 0.26 6.26
CA GLY A 278 18.56 -0.82 5.47
C GLY A 278 19.59 -1.58 4.63
N MET A 279 20.51 -0.88 3.97
CA MET A 279 21.60 -1.52 3.23
C MET A 279 22.51 -2.36 4.15
N ILE A 280 22.84 -1.84 5.33
CA ILE A 280 23.64 -2.60 6.32
C ILE A 280 22.89 -3.87 6.74
N PHE A 281 21.59 -3.78 7.03
CA PHE A 281 20.78 -4.93 7.41
C PHE A 281 20.73 -6.00 6.30
N ILE A 282 20.54 -5.58 5.06
CA ILE A 282 20.54 -6.50 3.91
C ILE A 282 21.91 -7.14 3.71
N LEU A 283 23.01 -6.39 3.84
CA LEU A 283 24.34 -6.95 3.76
C LEU A 283 24.58 -8.00 4.87
N ILE A 284 24.18 -7.70 6.11
CA ILE A 284 24.25 -8.68 7.20
C ILE A 284 23.39 -9.91 6.84
N ALA A 285 22.16 -9.71 6.33
CA ALA A 285 21.30 -10.82 5.96
C ALA A 285 21.89 -11.73 4.88
N ILE A 286 22.60 -11.16 3.90
CA ILE A 286 23.25 -11.90 2.81
C ILE A 286 24.47 -12.70 3.31
N PHE A 287 25.30 -12.10 4.17
CA PHE A 287 26.56 -12.70 4.60
C PHE A 287 26.46 -13.51 5.89
N ALA A 288 25.33 -13.41 6.64
CA ALA A 288 25.15 -14.19 7.84
C ALA A 288 24.96 -15.69 7.51
N PRO A 289 25.68 -16.60 8.19
CA PRO A 289 25.48 -18.03 7.99
C PRO A 289 24.03 -18.44 8.34
N ALA A 290 23.39 -19.22 7.48
CA ALA A 290 22.04 -19.73 7.70
C ALA A 290 21.92 -20.62 8.94
N THR A 291 23.06 -21.20 9.37
CA THR A 291 23.16 -22.04 10.58
C THR A 291 23.09 -21.25 11.88
N THR A 292 23.42 -19.94 11.84
CA THR A 292 23.35 -19.08 13.03
C THR A 292 21.90 -18.68 13.29
N LYS A 293 21.30 -19.25 14.31
CA LYS A 293 19.89 -18.99 14.68
C LYS A 293 19.79 -18.01 15.84
N VAL A 294 18.70 -17.28 15.87
CA VAL A 294 18.33 -16.33 16.92
C VAL A 294 16.84 -16.47 17.23
N SER A 295 16.50 -16.34 18.49
CA SER A 295 15.10 -16.29 18.91
C SER A 295 14.57 -14.88 18.68
N MET A 296 13.58 -14.73 17.82
CA MET A 296 12.99 -13.46 17.40
C MET A 296 11.51 -13.39 17.79
N PRO A 297 11.03 -12.26 18.36
CA PRO A 297 9.59 -12.07 18.55
C PRO A 297 8.91 -11.91 17.17
N VAL A 298 7.86 -12.69 16.98
CA VAL A 298 7.09 -12.73 15.73
C VAL A 298 5.65 -12.35 16.03
N PHE A 299 5.08 -11.47 15.21
CA PHE A 299 3.69 -11.06 15.28
C PHE A 299 2.79 -12.15 14.69
N LEU A 300 1.97 -12.74 15.55
CA LEU A 300 1.08 -13.85 15.19
C LEU A 300 -0.27 -13.34 14.69
N SER A 301 -1.00 -14.22 14.00
CA SER A 301 -2.32 -13.91 13.43
C SER A 301 -3.42 -13.66 14.47
N ASP A 302 -3.22 -14.09 15.72
CA ASP A 302 -4.10 -13.84 16.86
C ASP A 302 -3.81 -12.49 17.58
N ILE A 303 -3.00 -11.63 16.95
CA ILE A 303 -2.58 -10.33 17.50
C ILE A 303 -1.70 -10.47 18.75
N SER A 304 -1.08 -11.61 18.96
CA SER A 304 -0.11 -11.87 20.02
C SER A 304 1.34 -11.89 19.50
N PHE A 305 2.29 -12.00 20.40
CA PHE A 305 3.70 -12.20 20.05
C PHE A 305 4.15 -13.59 20.52
N GLY A 306 4.72 -14.34 19.60
CA GLY A 306 5.42 -15.59 19.89
C GLY A 306 6.92 -15.46 19.65
N MET A 307 7.71 -16.34 20.27
CA MET A 307 9.15 -16.42 20.01
C MET A 307 9.42 -17.56 19.03
N VAL A 308 10.13 -17.26 17.94
CA VAL A 308 10.47 -18.24 16.91
C VAL A 308 11.97 -18.20 16.67
N GLU A 309 12.58 -19.38 16.57
CA GLU A 309 13.98 -19.52 16.17
C GLU A 309 14.10 -19.37 14.65
N VAL A 310 14.83 -18.35 14.22
CA VAL A 310 15.07 -18.03 12.81
C VAL A 310 16.55 -17.83 12.53
N PRO A 311 17.04 -18.07 11.30
CA PRO A 311 18.34 -17.59 10.88
C PRO A 311 18.49 -16.08 11.11
N VAL A 312 19.67 -15.64 11.52
CA VAL A 312 19.99 -14.22 11.75
C VAL A 312 19.65 -13.37 10.52
N GLY A 313 19.86 -13.88 9.32
CA GLY A 313 19.50 -13.19 8.08
C GLY A 313 18.01 -12.85 7.99
N ILE A 314 17.12 -13.74 8.41
CA ILE A 314 15.67 -13.49 8.43
C ILE A 314 15.31 -12.37 9.41
N MET A 315 15.94 -12.34 10.58
CA MET A 315 15.74 -11.26 11.55
C MET A 315 16.11 -9.89 10.96
N PHE A 316 17.27 -9.79 10.30
CA PHE A 316 17.70 -8.53 9.68
C PHE A 316 16.81 -8.13 8.49
N MET A 317 16.32 -9.09 7.69
CA MET A 317 15.32 -8.81 6.66
C MET A 317 14.00 -8.28 7.28
N ALA A 318 13.54 -8.85 8.38
CA ALA A 318 12.36 -8.34 9.09
C ALA A 318 12.57 -6.91 9.62
N LEU A 319 13.75 -6.61 10.18
CA LEU A 319 14.12 -5.27 10.65
C LEU A 319 14.16 -4.22 9.54
N CYS A 320 14.35 -4.63 8.27
CA CYS A 320 14.25 -3.71 7.12
C CYS A 320 12.87 -3.05 7.03
N GLY A 321 11.82 -3.65 7.62
CA GLY A 321 10.50 -3.02 7.71
C GLY A 321 10.53 -1.65 8.39
N LEU A 322 11.36 -1.47 9.43
CA LEU A 322 11.57 -0.16 10.06
C LEU A 322 12.20 0.85 9.09
N CYS A 323 13.15 0.41 8.28
CA CYS A 323 13.86 1.28 7.34
C CYS A 323 12.96 1.68 6.17
N THR A 324 12.26 0.72 5.56
CA THR A 324 11.36 0.97 4.42
C THR A 324 10.16 1.83 4.80
N SER A 325 9.75 1.81 6.07
CA SER A 325 8.56 2.49 6.59
C SER A 325 8.46 3.97 6.25
N ILE A 326 9.57 4.71 6.36
CA ILE A 326 9.63 6.18 6.19
C ILE A 326 10.10 6.58 4.79
N MET A 327 10.59 5.64 3.97
CA MET A 327 11.23 5.96 2.70
C MET A 327 10.23 6.50 1.68
N TRP A 328 9.03 5.92 1.58
CA TRP A 328 8.03 6.34 0.61
C TRP A 328 7.66 7.83 0.76
N GLY A 329 7.29 8.24 1.98
CA GLY A 329 6.94 9.63 2.28
C GLY A 329 8.11 10.58 2.07
N GLY A 330 9.33 10.17 2.44
CA GLY A 330 10.54 10.94 2.22
C GLY A 330 10.85 11.17 0.75
N ILE A 331 10.80 10.11 -0.08
CA ILE A 331 11.03 10.17 -1.53
C ILE A 331 9.96 11.05 -2.18
N PHE A 332 8.68 10.81 -1.86
CA PHE A 332 7.57 11.58 -2.41
C PHE A 332 7.72 13.08 -2.10
N ASN A 333 7.98 13.42 -0.82
CA ASN A 333 8.12 14.81 -0.41
C ASN A 333 9.27 15.51 -1.16
N LEU A 334 10.42 14.85 -1.30
CA LEU A 334 11.57 15.40 -2.07
C LEU A 334 11.26 15.50 -3.57
N ALA A 335 10.48 14.57 -4.11
CA ALA A 335 10.09 14.59 -5.52
C ALA A 335 9.18 15.77 -5.88
N VAL A 336 8.29 16.16 -4.96
CA VAL A 336 7.33 17.26 -5.19
C VAL A 336 7.79 18.61 -4.64
N GLU A 337 8.94 18.66 -3.97
CA GLU A 337 9.46 19.88 -3.37
C GLU A 337 9.71 20.95 -4.45
N GLY A 338 9.14 22.14 -4.25
CA GLY A 338 9.31 23.26 -5.18
C GLY A 338 8.51 23.19 -6.49
N LEU A 339 7.70 22.14 -6.71
CA LEU A 339 6.89 22.02 -7.93
C LEU A 339 5.71 23.02 -7.97
N GLY A 340 5.25 23.52 -6.81
CA GLY A 340 4.14 24.46 -6.72
C GLY A 340 2.88 23.95 -7.45
N LYS A 341 2.46 24.65 -8.51
CA LYS A 341 1.27 24.28 -9.31
C LYS A 341 1.37 22.93 -10.02
N TYR A 342 2.57 22.39 -10.20
CA TYR A 342 2.80 21.09 -10.87
C TYR A 342 2.79 19.89 -9.88
N THR A 343 2.48 20.11 -8.59
CA THR A 343 2.42 19.04 -7.57
C THR A 343 1.17 18.16 -7.72
N ALA A 344 0.13 18.65 -8.38
CA ALA A 344 -1.14 17.95 -8.60
C ALA A 344 -1.20 17.28 -9.97
#